data_e907228ceaddfc491fcd0e69f2fd8bf9
#
_entry.id   e907228ceaddfc491fcd0e69f2fd8bf9
#
_cell.length_a   1.000
_cell.length_b   1.000
_cell.length_c   1.000
_cell.angle_alpha   90.00
_cell.angle_beta   90.00
_cell.angle_gamma   90.00
#
_symmetry.space_group_name_H-M   'P 1'
#
loop_
_entity.id
_entity.type
_entity.pdbx_description
1 polymer ?
#
loop_
_entity_poly.entity_id
_entity_poly.type
_entity_poly.pdbx_seq_one_letter_code
_entity_poly.pdbx_strand_id
1 'polypeptide(L)'
;MQRFLNKIICGDCIEVLSEVKEPFAELIFADPPFNIGYKYDKYHDKVEKNNYIAWTRDWMAACKKVLKPSGSFYIAIGDEHAADVKIIADELKLELRNWIIWHYTFGQQMKSKFARSHTHIFYFVKDKDRFIFNTDKELVISDRQRRYNDKRANREGKMPDDVWDEYPRVCGTIKERTNFPCQMPESLLARIIRVSSNEYDLVLDPFSGSGTTAVVAKKLRRDYTGIEMSKSYVKKSEKRIQSCGNLGIEGESQRKWNTQFETELKWLYHENKVPTEQLRDDPILLTLFTEKFNKRVGEIKNPLQPTQIIKHLIQTRKSGKLGALRSDSISKKMKNSNHEEMLWETGIVMK
;
A
#
# COMPACT_ATOMS: atom_id res chain seq x y z
N MET A 1 18.26 19.87 6.05
CA MET A 1 18.00 18.41 5.89
C MET A 1 17.86 17.68 7.23
N GLN A 2 18.80 17.78 8.17
CA GLN A 2 18.70 17.08 9.50
C GLN A 2 17.40 17.34 10.28
N ARG A 3 16.75 18.50 10.10
CA ARG A 3 15.46 18.85 10.73
C ARG A 3 14.33 17.93 10.30
N PHE A 4 14.36 17.42 9.07
CA PHE A 4 13.30 16.61 8.47
C PHE A 4 13.53 15.11 8.62
N LEU A 5 14.76 14.66 8.77
CA LEU A 5 15.12 13.26 8.70
C LEU A 5 14.61 12.46 9.91
N ASN A 6 13.80 11.42 9.63
CA ASN A 6 13.27 10.47 10.62
C ASN A 6 12.48 11.14 11.77
N LYS A 7 11.62 12.10 11.41
CA LYS A 7 10.82 12.88 12.38
C LYS A 7 9.37 13.02 11.96
N ILE A 8 8.51 13.22 12.96
CA ILE A 8 7.16 13.75 12.77
C ILE A 8 7.18 15.22 13.25
N ILE A 9 6.90 16.12 12.34
CA ILE A 9 6.93 17.56 12.58
C ILE A 9 5.51 18.04 12.92
N CYS A 10 5.36 18.74 14.03
CA CYS A 10 4.10 19.35 14.39
C CYS A 10 3.93 20.69 13.67
N GLY A 11 2.93 20.80 12.77
CA GLY A 11 2.65 22.01 12.04
C GLY A 11 1.73 21.81 10.84
N ASP A 12 1.39 22.92 10.18
CA ASP A 12 0.72 22.89 8.88
C ASP A 12 1.71 22.48 7.78
N CYS A 13 1.30 21.60 6.87
CA CYS A 13 2.20 21.07 5.85
C CYS A 13 2.64 22.16 4.85
N ILE A 14 1.78 23.12 4.52
CA ILE A 14 2.12 24.23 3.61
C ILE A 14 3.20 25.11 4.24
N GLU A 15 3.00 25.50 5.50
CA GLU A 15 3.97 26.33 6.25
C GLU A 15 5.31 25.61 6.39
N VAL A 16 5.30 24.36 6.88
CA VAL A 16 6.51 23.55 7.10
C VAL A 16 7.29 23.34 5.80
N LEU A 17 6.60 23.01 4.70
CA LEU A 17 7.24 22.76 3.41
C LEU A 17 7.67 24.04 2.69
N SER A 18 7.08 25.20 3.02
CA SER A 18 7.50 26.50 2.45
C SER A 18 8.95 26.86 2.79
N GLU A 19 9.41 26.45 3.96
CA GLU A 19 10.78 26.69 4.47
C GLU A 19 11.86 25.86 3.73
N VAL A 20 11.43 24.84 2.97
CA VAL A 20 12.35 23.95 2.26
C VAL A 20 12.83 24.62 0.97
N LYS A 21 14.14 24.71 0.80
CA LYS A 21 14.77 25.35 -0.37
C LYS A 21 15.00 24.38 -1.53
N GLU A 22 15.38 23.13 -1.22
CA GLU A 22 15.78 22.15 -2.20
C GLU A 22 14.90 20.88 -2.13
N PRO A 23 14.59 20.23 -3.26
CA PRO A 23 13.86 18.98 -3.26
C PRO A 23 14.60 17.90 -2.45
N PHE A 24 13.86 17.16 -1.61
CA PHE A 24 14.48 16.19 -0.71
C PHE A 24 13.75 14.85 -0.63
N ALA A 25 12.47 14.77 -1.05
CA ALA A 25 11.67 13.57 -0.97
C ALA A 25 11.70 12.77 -2.30
N GLU A 26 11.99 11.48 -2.22
CA GLU A 26 11.86 10.55 -3.35
C GLU A 26 10.43 10.07 -3.52
N LEU A 27 9.70 9.94 -2.41
CA LEU A 27 8.31 9.50 -2.42
C LEU A 27 7.49 10.38 -1.50
N ILE A 28 6.34 10.83 -1.99
CA ILE A 28 5.31 11.47 -1.16
C ILE A 28 4.05 10.61 -1.21
N PHE A 29 3.51 10.28 -0.03
CA PHE A 29 2.17 9.73 0.11
C PHE A 29 1.32 10.69 0.93
N ALA A 30 0.20 11.16 0.38
CA ALA A 30 -0.72 12.08 1.02
C ALA A 30 -2.11 11.45 1.16
N ASP A 31 -2.64 11.45 2.39
CA ASP A 31 -4.03 11.08 2.73
C ASP A 31 -4.70 12.27 3.42
N PRO A 32 -5.04 13.35 2.66
CA PRO A 32 -5.61 14.56 3.23
C PRO A 32 -7.02 14.31 3.79
N PRO A 33 -7.55 15.18 4.66
CA PRO A 33 -8.97 15.19 4.99
C PRO A 33 -9.83 15.29 3.73
N PHE A 34 -10.93 14.47 3.65
CA PHE A 34 -11.74 14.34 2.41
C PHE A 34 -12.90 15.34 2.31
N ASN A 35 -12.98 16.30 3.24
CA ASN A 35 -14.06 17.29 3.32
C ASN A 35 -15.47 16.69 3.50
N ILE A 36 -15.57 15.55 4.18
CA ILE A 36 -16.81 14.79 4.40
C ILE A 36 -17.45 15.02 5.77
N GLY A 37 -16.92 15.97 6.54
CA GLY A 37 -17.43 16.32 7.87
C GLY A 37 -16.93 15.43 8.99
N TYR A 38 -15.78 14.80 8.83
CA TYR A 38 -15.16 14.00 9.89
C TYR A 38 -14.59 14.89 11.01
N LYS A 39 -14.72 14.46 12.27
CA LYS A 39 -14.21 15.22 13.43
C LYS A 39 -12.75 14.88 13.70
N TYR A 40 -11.84 15.73 13.26
CA TYR A 40 -10.42 15.69 13.62
C TYR A 40 -10.13 16.58 14.84
N ASP A 41 -8.98 16.39 15.48
CA ASP A 41 -8.58 17.16 16.68
C ASP A 41 -8.39 18.67 16.39
N LYS A 42 -7.72 18.99 15.27
CA LYS A 42 -7.30 20.35 14.91
C LYS A 42 -7.80 20.84 13.55
N TYR A 43 -8.57 20.03 12.84
CA TYR A 43 -9.06 20.36 11.50
C TYR A 43 -10.58 20.20 11.41
N HIS A 44 -11.22 21.20 10.82
CA HIS A 44 -12.66 21.17 10.53
C HIS A 44 -12.88 20.62 9.11
N ASP A 45 -13.24 19.34 9.02
CA ASP A 45 -13.38 18.59 7.76
C ASP A 45 -14.73 18.85 7.09
N LYS A 46 -15.13 20.11 7.00
CA LYS A 46 -16.31 20.56 6.25
C LYS A 46 -16.16 22.04 5.94
N VAL A 47 -15.40 22.34 4.92
CA VAL A 47 -15.23 23.69 4.41
C VAL A 47 -15.95 23.86 3.08
N GLU A 48 -16.18 25.09 2.66
CA GLU A 48 -16.78 25.40 1.36
C GLU A 48 -15.90 24.82 0.24
N LYS A 49 -16.56 24.34 -0.84
CA LYS A 49 -15.89 23.58 -1.91
C LYS A 49 -14.71 24.33 -2.55
N ASN A 50 -14.88 25.59 -2.88
CA ASN A 50 -13.85 26.37 -3.56
C ASN A 50 -12.63 26.61 -2.62
N ASN A 51 -12.89 26.78 -1.32
CA ASN A 51 -11.83 26.90 -0.31
C ASN A 51 -11.05 25.59 -0.16
N TYR A 52 -11.75 24.44 -0.20
CA TYR A 52 -11.12 23.14 -0.18
C TYR A 52 -10.25 22.91 -1.42
N ILE A 53 -10.72 23.28 -2.60
CA ILE A 53 -9.96 23.17 -3.87
C ILE A 53 -8.72 24.08 -3.84
N ALA A 54 -8.86 25.33 -3.36
CA ALA A 54 -7.73 26.24 -3.23
C ALA A 54 -6.67 25.70 -2.26
N TRP A 55 -7.08 25.27 -1.07
CA TRP A 55 -6.20 24.61 -0.11
C TRP A 55 -5.54 23.36 -0.68
N THR A 56 -6.29 22.54 -1.44
CA THR A 56 -5.74 21.34 -2.09
C THR A 56 -4.66 21.71 -3.10
N ARG A 57 -4.85 22.77 -3.89
CA ARG A 57 -3.83 23.28 -4.82
C ARG A 57 -2.56 23.71 -4.07
N ASP A 58 -2.73 24.41 -2.96
CA ASP A 58 -1.59 24.96 -2.19
C ASP A 58 -0.71 23.86 -1.60
N TRP A 59 -1.31 22.87 -0.92
CA TRP A 59 -0.52 21.79 -0.35
C TRP A 59 0.06 20.85 -1.43
N MET A 60 -0.64 20.60 -2.54
CA MET A 60 -0.10 19.83 -3.66
C MET A 60 1.10 20.55 -4.31
N ALA A 61 1.03 21.88 -4.45
CA ALA A 61 2.13 22.67 -4.95
C ALA A 61 3.34 22.65 -4.01
N ALA A 62 3.12 22.77 -2.68
CA ALA A 62 4.16 22.66 -1.68
C ALA A 62 4.84 21.28 -1.71
N CYS A 63 4.07 20.21 -1.83
CA CYS A 63 4.58 18.85 -1.99
C CYS A 63 5.40 18.70 -3.27
N LYS A 64 4.89 19.17 -4.41
CA LYS A 64 5.63 19.11 -5.69
C LYS A 64 6.96 19.86 -5.63
N LYS A 65 7.04 21.00 -4.92
CA LYS A 65 8.27 21.78 -4.75
C LYS A 65 9.37 20.92 -4.12
N VAL A 66 9.03 20.17 -3.07
CA VAL A 66 10.01 19.36 -2.31
C VAL A 66 10.23 17.95 -2.86
N LEU A 67 9.43 17.53 -3.82
CA LEU A 67 9.58 16.25 -4.51
C LEU A 67 10.80 16.31 -5.46
N LYS A 68 11.68 15.33 -5.40
CA LYS A 68 12.82 15.20 -6.32
C LYS A 68 12.37 14.98 -7.77
N PRO A 69 13.20 15.28 -8.79
CA PRO A 69 12.85 14.98 -10.18
C PRO A 69 12.47 13.53 -10.44
N SER A 70 13.17 12.57 -9.79
CA SER A 70 12.88 11.12 -9.86
C SER A 70 11.75 10.68 -8.94
N GLY A 71 11.09 11.60 -8.27
CA GLY A 71 10.15 11.31 -7.19
C GLY A 71 8.75 10.96 -7.68
N SER A 72 8.07 10.15 -6.87
CA SER A 72 6.69 9.72 -7.04
C SER A 72 5.78 10.38 -5.99
N PHE A 73 4.56 10.73 -6.40
CA PHE A 73 3.58 11.36 -5.54
C PHE A 73 2.25 10.59 -5.59
N TYR A 74 1.88 9.99 -4.47
CA TYR A 74 0.60 9.30 -4.31
C TYR A 74 -0.36 10.13 -3.48
N ILE A 75 -1.63 10.18 -3.92
CA ILE A 75 -2.69 10.93 -3.23
C ILE A 75 -3.90 10.01 -3.07
N ALA A 76 -4.27 9.71 -1.83
CA ALA A 76 -5.53 9.04 -1.51
C ALA A 76 -6.64 10.08 -1.34
N ILE A 77 -7.81 9.86 -1.98
CA ILE A 77 -8.94 10.81 -1.92
C ILE A 77 -10.28 10.10 -2.15
N GLY A 78 -11.34 10.66 -1.59
CA GLY A 78 -12.72 10.22 -1.85
C GLY A 78 -13.23 10.65 -3.22
N ASP A 79 -14.30 10.00 -3.68
CA ASP A 79 -14.95 10.24 -4.98
C ASP A 79 -15.41 11.69 -5.20
N GLU A 80 -15.77 12.43 -4.14
CA GLU A 80 -16.25 13.81 -4.25
C GLU A 80 -15.22 14.79 -4.83
N HIS A 81 -13.93 14.56 -4.52
CA HIS A 81 -12.84 15.45 -4.92
C HIS A 81 -11.78 14.80 -5.81
N ALA A 82 -12.02 13.57 -6.28
CA ALA A 82 -11.07 12.87 -7.15
C ALA A 82 -10.82 13.63 -8.46
N ALA A 83 -11.87 14.18 -9.08
CA ALA A 83 -11.74 14.98 -10.29
C ALA A 83 -11.00 16.30 -10.03
N ASP A 84 -11.26 16.97 -8.91
CA ASP A 84 -10.60 18.21 -8.53
C ASP A 84 -9.10 18.00 -8.35
N VAL A 85 -8.69 16.93 -7.66
CA VAL A 85 -7.27 16.53 -7.48
C VAL A 85 -6.59 16.27 -8.82
N LYS A 86 -7.29 15.58 -9.76
CA LYS A 86 -6.71 15.30 -11.09
C LYS A 86 -6.49 16.58 -11.88
N ILE A 87 -7.46 17.51 -11.87
CA ILE A 87 -7.33 18.81 -12.55
C ILE A 87 -6.17 19.62 -11.96
N ILE A 88 -6.07 19.70 -10.64
CA ILE A 88 -4.98 20.40 -9.96
C ILE A 88 -3.61 19.77 -10.30
N ALA A 89 -3.54 18.45 -10.37
CA ALA A 89 -2.30 17.76 -10.74
C ALA A 89 -1.85 18.13 -12.18
N ASP A 90 -2.80 18.24 -13.11
CA ASP A 90 -2.52 18.68 -14.50
C ASP A 90 -2.02 20.14 -14.54
N GLU A 91 -2.69 21.03 -13.81
CA GLU A 91 -2.26 22.44 -13.67
C GLU A 91 -0.82 22.51 -13.09
N LEU A 92 -0.51 21.67 -12.14
CA LEU A 92 0.80 21.54 -11.53
C LEU A 92 1.80 20.76 -12.42
N LYS A 93 1.41 20.27 -13.58
CA LYS A 93 2.27 19.47 -14.48
C LYS A 93 2.87 18.25 -13.77
N LEU A 94 2.03 17.51 -13.02
CA LEU A 94 2.34 16.20 -12.49
C LEU A 94 1.84 15.15 -13.48
N GLU A 95 2.68 14.20 -13.85
CA GLU A 95 2.35 13.19 -14.86
C GLU A 95 1.63 12.00 -14.20
N LEU A 96 0.39 11.74 -14.59
CA LEU A 96 -0.38 10.60 -14.09
C LEU A 96 0.17 9.29 -14.65
N ARG A 97 0.49 8.35 -13.76
CA ARG A 97 0.89 6.97 -14.13
C ARG A 97 -0.28 6.02 -14.01
N ASN A 98 -1.00 6.03 -12.87
CA ASN A 98 -2.18 5.23 -12.64
C ASN A 98 -3.21 5.98 -11.80
N TRP A 99 -4.47 5.70 -12.07
CA TRP A 99 -5.58 5.99 -11.19
C TRP A 99 -6.02 4.67 -10.55
N ILE A 100 -5.54 4.41 -9.34
CA ILE A 100 -5.72 3.15 -8.62
C ILE A 100 -7.02 3.20 -7.83
N ILE A 101 -7.79 2.12 -7.86
CA ILE A 101 -8.98 1.92 -7.04
C ILE A 101 -8.64 0.98 -5.89
N TRP A 102 -8.51 1.51 -4.68
CA TRP A 102 -8.43 0.67 -3.51
C TRP A 102 -9.84 0.27 -3.07
N HIS A 103 -10.20 -0.97 -3.39
CA HIS A 103 -11.51 -1.54 -3.08
C HIS A 103 -11.50 -2.27 -1.73
N TYR A 104 -12.57 -2.11 -0.94
CA TYR A 104 -12.76 -2.78 0.34
C TYR A 104 -14.23 -3.21 0.53
N THR A 105 -14.47 -4.29 1.31
CA THR A 105 -15.79 -4.91 1.45
C THR A 105 -16.71 -4.21 2.44
N PHE A 106 -16.18 -3.36 3.34
CA PHE A 106 -16.98 -2.60 4.30
C PHE A 106 -17.35 -1.23 3.71
N GLY A 107 -18.35 -1.22 2.85
CA GLY A 107 -18.96 0.03 2.39
C GLY A 107 -20.07 0.49 3.33
N GLN A 108 -20.36 1.79 3.30
CA GLN A 108 -21.50 2.35 3.99
C GLN A 108 -22.77 2.06 3.18
N GLN A 109 -23.73 1.30 3.75
CA GLN A 109 -24.99 1.05 3.08
C GLN A 109 -25.80 2.33 2.95
N MET A 110 -26.29 2.60 1.74
CA MET A 110 -27.05 3.81 1.41
C MET A 110 -28.46 3.43 0.97
N LYS A 111 -29.44 4.30 1.27
CA LYS A 111 -30.85 4.05 0.88
C LYS A 111 -31.16 4.43 -0.57
N SER A 112 -30.45 5.40 -1.15
CA SER A 112 -30.78 6.01 -2.46
C SER A 112 -29.63 5.98 -3.48
N LYS A 113 -28.52 5.33 -3.15
CA LYS A 113 -27.37 5.15 -4.05
C LYS A 113 -26.61 3.87 -3.69
N PHE A 114 -25.71 3.44 -4.58
CA PHE A 114 -24.84 2.30 -4.30
C PHE A 114 -23.93 2.56 -3.09
N ALA A 115 -23.59 1.49 -2.36
CA ALA A 115 -22.68 1.57 -1.23
C ALA A 115 -21.28 1.97 -1.70
N ARG A 116 -20.70 2.98 -1.05
CA ARG A 116 -19.29 3.36 -1.29
C ARG A 116 -18.38 2.32 -0.69
N SER A 117 -17.53 1.70 -1.50
CA SER A 117 -16.63 0.62 -1.09
C SER A 117 -15.21 0.76 -1.63
N HIS A 118 -14.80 1.99 -1.99
CA HIS A 118 -13.47 2.25 -2.51
C HIS A 118 -12.94 3.64 -2.12
N THR A 119 -11.65 3.80 -2.26
CA THR A 119 -10.90 5.06 -2.21
C THR A 119 -10.05 5.15 -3.47
N HIS A 120 -9.98 6.33 -4.05
CA HIS A 120 -9.11 6.62 -5.18
C HIS A 120 -7.69 6.86 -4.68
N ILE A 121 -6.70 6.28 -5.35
CA ILE A 121 -5.29 6.58 -5.11
C ILE A 121 -4.67 6.98 -6.45
N PHE A 122 -4.32 8.23 -6.58
CA PHE A 122 -3.59 8.72 -7.74
C PHE A 122 -2.12 8.43 -7.58
N TYR A 123 -1.49 7.94 -8.63
CA TYR A 123 -0.05 7.79 -8.75
C TYR A 123 0.49 8.75 -9.79
N PHE A 124 1.15 9.78 -9.33
CA PHE A 124 1.83 10.77 -10.16
C PHE A 124 3.34 10.63 -10.07
N VAL A 125 4.04 11.11 -11.11
CA VAL A 125 5.49 11.31 -11.10
C VAL A 125 5.81 12.76 -11.49
N LYS A 126 6.95 13.26 -11.03
CA LYS A 126 7.39 14.62 -11.37
C LYS A 126 7.96 14.71 -12.75
N ASP A 127 8.70 13.69 -13.19
CA ASP A 127 9.31 13.57 -14.51
C ASP A 127 8.97 12.19 -15.08
N LYS A 128 8.29 12.16 -16.23
CA LYS A 128 7.81 10.93 -16.88
C LYS A 128 8.92 9.96 -17.31
N ASP A 129 10.13 10.49 -17.54
CA ASP A 129 11.27 9.75 -18.07
C ASP A 129 12.27 9.35 -16.98
N ARG A 130 12.13 9.91 -15.76
CA ARG A 130 13.08 9.70 -14.65
C ARG A 130 12.36 9.50 -13.34
N PHE A 131 11.76 8.32 -13.14
CA PHE A 131 11.11 7.97 -11.88
C PHE A 131 11.52 6.57 -11.42
N ILE A 132 11.46 6.34 -10.11
CA ILE A 132 11.75 5.04 -9.51
C ILE A 132 10.51 4.17 -9.63
N PHE A 133 10.65 2.97 -10.24
CA PHE A 133 9.60 1.97 -10.32
C PHE A 133 10.20 0.56 -10.26
N ASN A 134 10.27 0.00 -9.06
CA ASN A 134 10.87 -1.30 -8.76
C ASN A 134 9.86 -2.44 -9.00
N THR A 135 9.82 -2.98 -10.21
CA THR A 135 8.86 -4.02 -10.61
C THR A 135 9.11 -5.35 -9.92
N ASP A 136 10.35 -5.74 -9.78
CA ASP A 136 10.78 -7.08 -9.34
C ASP A 136 10.30 -7.47 -7.94
N LYS A 137 10.11 -6.49 -7.06
CA LYS A 137 9.65 -6.69 -5.68
C LYS A 137 8.14 -6.79 -5.54
N GLU A 138 7.37 -6.40 -6.56
CA GLU A 138 5.90 -6.31 -6.49
C GLU A 138 5.18 -7.23 -7.47
N LEU A 139 5.89 -8.02 -8.27
CA LEU A 139 5.28 -9.03 -9.12
C LEU A 139 4.45 -10.01 -8.30
N VAL A 140 3.20 -10.23 -8.72
CA VAL A 140 2.29 -11.21 -8.13
C VAL A 140 2.12 -12.42 -9.05
N ILE A 141 1.72 -13.55 -8.48
CA ILE A 141 1.38 -14.74 -9.26
C ILE A 141 0.15 -14.41 -10.11
N SER A 142 0.27 -14.55 -11.43
CA SER A 142 -0.81 -14.25 -12.36
C SER A 142 -1.95 -15.28 -12.28
N ASP A 143 -3.16 -14.89 -12.67
CA ASP A 143 -4.28 -15.82 -12.79
C ASP A 143 -3.99 -16.93 -13.80
N ARG A 144 -3.23 -16.66 -14.86
CA ARG A 144 -2.75 -17.66 -15.79
C ARG A 144 -1.97 -18.79 -15.12
N GLN A 145 -1.09 -18.40 -14.15
CA GLN A 145 -0.34 -19.39 -13.36
C GLN A 145 -1.23 -20.05 -12.32
N ARG A 146 -2.01 -19.26 -11.58
CA ARG A 146 -2.79 -19.74 -10.42
C ARG A 146 -3.98 -20.62 -10.81
N ARG A 147 -4.76 -20.22 -11.86
CA ARG A 147 -6.02 -20.86 -12.24
C ARG A 147 -5.87 -21.85 -13.37
N TYR A 148 -5.01 -21.53 -14.35
CA TYR A 148 -4.94 -22.28 -15.60
C TYR A 148 -3.65 -23.08 -15.77
N ASN A 149 -2.68 -22.94 -14.85
CA ASN A 149 -1.36 -23.56 -14.95
C ASN A 149 -0.72 -23.38 -16.34
N ASP A 150 -0.93 -22.20 -16.95
CA ASP A 150 -0.49 -21.88 -18.32
C ASP A 150 1.05 -21.71 -18.32
N LYS A 151 1.73 -22.66 -18.95
CA LYS A 151 3.20 -22.69 -19.08
C LYS A 151 3.77 -21.50 -19.86
N ARG A 152 2.94 -20.77 -20.62
CA ARG A 152 3.32 -19.57 -21.38
C ARG A 152 3.29 -18.32 -20.51
N ALA A 153 2.75 -18.38 -19.30
CA ALA A 153 2.73 -17.26 -18.38
C ALA A 153 4.16 -16.90 -17.96
N ASN A 154 4.43 -15.58 -17.80
CA ASN A 154 5.72 -15.16 -17.29
C ASN A 154 5.97 -15.81 -15.93
N ARG A 155 7.05 -16.60 -15.83
CA ARG A 155 7.41 -17.33 -14.61
C ARG A 155 7.58 -16.40 -13.41
N GLU A 156 8.07 -15.19 -13.60
CA GLU A 156 8.22 -14.21 -12.51
C GLU A 156 6.89 -13.60 -12.04
N GLY A 157 5.80 -13.82 -12.77
CA GLY A 157 4.48 -13.26 -12.49
C GLY A 157 4.18 -12.00 -13.29
N LYS A 158 3.23 -11.20 -12.81
CA LYS A 158 2.82 -9.93 -13.43
C LYS A 158 2.81 -8.80 -12.40
N MET A 159 2.88 -7.55 -12.86
CA MET A 159 2.53 -6.41 -12.01
C MET A 159 1.07 -6.53 -11.55
N PRO A 160 0.76 -6.14 -10.31
CA PRO A 160 -0.63 -6.02 -9.87
C PRO A 160 -1.44 -5.10 -10.79
N ASP A 161 -2.73 -5.38 -10.87
CA ASP A 161 -3.67 -4.49 -11.56
C ASP A 161 -3.86 -3.19 -10.75
N ASP A 162 -4.52 -2.19 -11.31
CA ASP A 162 -4.81 -0.91 -10.66
C ASP A 162 -6.11 -0.94 -9.83
N VAL A 163 -6.73 -2.10 -9.68
CA VAL A 163 -7.80 -2.35 -8.70
C VAL A 163 -7.24 -3.21 -7.57
N TRP A 164 -7.04 -2.59 -6.41
CA TRP A 164 -6.45 -3.22 -5.23
C TRP A 164 -7.54 -3.63 -4.24
N ASP A 165 -7.88 -4.90 -4.19
CA ASP A 165 -8.90 -5.47 -3.30
C ASP A 165 -8.30 -6.37 -2.19
N GLU A 166 -6.98 -6.59 -2.20
CA GLU A 166 -6.27 -7.40 -1.23
C GLU A 166 -6.02 -6.71 0.12
N TYR A 167 -6.16 -5.38 0.20
CA TYR A 167 -5.90 -4.60 1.41
C TYR A 167 -7.19 -4.28 2.16
N PRO A 168 -7.45 -4.91 3.32
CA PRO A 168 -8.63 -4.59 4.12
C PRO A 168 -8.50 -3.21 4.77
N ARG A 169 -9.64 -2.50 4.94
CA ARG A 169 -9.66 -1.32 5.82
C ARG A 169 -9.26 -1.70 7.23
N VAL A 170 -8.48 -0.82 7.87
CA VAL A 170 -8.11 -0.99 9.28
C VAL A 170 -9.30 -0.64 10.17
N CYS A 171 -10.05 -1.66 10.58
CA CYS A 171 -11.23 -1.52 11.45
C CYS A 171 -11.38 -2.72 12.41
N GLY A 172 -12.26 -2.60 13.39
CA GLY A 172 -12.60 -3.70 14.30
C GLY A 172 -11.40 -4.22 15.09
N THR A 173 -11.09 -5.50 14.95
CA THR A 173 -10.07 -6.24 15.71
C THR A 173 -8.71 -6.35 15.00
N ILE A 174 -8.50 -5.61 13.91
CA ILE A 174 -7.22 -5.65 13.19
C ILE A 174 -6.09 -5.14 14.09
N LYS A 175 -5.01 -5.93 14.22
CA LYS A 175 -3.93 -5.70 15.20
C LYS A 175 -3.17 -4.38 15.02
N GLU A 176 -3.04 -3.88 13.79
CA GLU A 176 -2.36 -2.61 13.51
C GLU A 176 -3.19 -1.37 13.83
N ARG A 177 -4.44 -1.56 14.29
CA ARG A 177 -5.35 -0.45 14.60
C ARG A 177 -4.86 0.38 15.78
N THR A 178 -4.75 1.70 15.57
CA THR A 178 -4.30 2.67 16.57
C THR A 178 -5.44 3.51 17.17
N ASN A 179 -6.69 3.22 16.79
CA ASN A 179 -7.87 4.08 17.08
C ASN A 179 -7.80 5.47 16.42
N PHE A 180 -6.88 5.67 15.48
CA PHE A 180 -6.89 6.83 14.59
C PHE A 180 -8.00 6.63 13.54
N PRO A 181 -8.79 7.67 13.24
CA PRO A 181 -9.79 7.59 12.19
C PRO A 181 -9.15 7.40 10.81
N CYS A 182 -9.78 6.58 9.98
CA CYS A 182 -9.35 6.38 8.58
C CYS A 182 -7.89 5.93 8.40
N GLN A 183 -7.34 5.16 9.37
CA GLN A 183 -5.97 4.66 9.26
C GLN A 183 -5.77 3.82 7.99
N MET A 184 -4.72 4.16 7.22
CA MET A 184 -4.32 3.39 6.04
C MET A 184 -3.70 2.04 6.44
N PRO A 185 -3.93 0.95 5.66
CA PRO A 185 -3.28 -0.34 5.90
C PRO A 185 -1.77 -0.27 5.67
N GLU A 186 -0.99 -0.84 6.59
CA GLU A 186 0.47 -0.92 6.43
C GLU A 186 0.88 -1.67 5.16
N SER A 187 0.15 -2.74 4.80
CA SER A 187 0.44 -3.54 3.61
C SER A 187 0.25 -2.77 2.30
N LEU A 188 -0.75 -1.90 2.21
CA LEU A 188 -0.98 -1.04 1.05
C LEU A 188 0.17 -0.03 0.89
N LEU A 189 0.55 0.64 1.99
CA LEU A 189 1.67 1.57 1.98
C LEU A 189 3.01 0.87 1.68
N ALA A 190 3.16 -0.38 2.13
CA ALA A 190 4.35 -1.16 1.84
C ALA A 190 4.53 -1.40 0.33
N ARG A 191 3.47 -1.70 -0.40
CA ARG A 191 3.51 -1.79 -1.88
C ARG A 191 3.97 -0.47 -2.49
N ILE A 192 3.34 0.64 -2.12
CA ILE A 192 3.68 1.97 -2.65
C ILE A 192 5.16 2.29 -2.40
N ILE A 193 5.63 2.08 -1.17
CA ILE A 193 6.99 2.41 -0.77
C ILE A 193 8.02 1.52 -1.47
N ARG A 194 7.77 0.20 -1.60
CA ARG A 194 8.69 -0.71 -2.29
C ARG A 194 8.83 -0.39 -3.77
N VAL A 195 7.69 -0.11 -4.44
CA VAL A 195 7.68 0.19 -5.88
C VAL A 195 8.37 1.51 -6.18
N SER A 196 8.13 2.55 -5.37
CA SER A 196 8.47 3.93 -5.71
C SER A 196 9.60 4.53 -4.89
N SER A 197 10.39 3.70 -4.20
CA SER A 197 11.58 4.14 -3.47
C SER A 197 12.60 3.01 -3.29
N ASN A 198 13.86 3.38 -3.06
CA ASN A 198 14.93 2.47 -2.68
C ASN A 198 15.19 2.54 -1.17
N GLU A 199 16.00 1.63 -0.63
CA GLU A 199 16.46 1.73 0.76
C GLU A 199 17.20 3.05 0.97
N TYR A 200 16.97 3.68 2.13
CA TYR A 200 17.49 4.99 2.53
C TYR A 200 16.95 6.19 1.73
N ASP A 201 16.05 5.99 0.77
CA ASP A 201 15.28 7.08 0.18
C ASP A 201 14.32 7.68 1.21
N LEU A 202 14.01 8.96 1.08
CA LEU A 202 13.13 9.66 2.01
C LEU A 202 11.67 9.63 1.53
N VAL A 203 10.81 9.12 2.40
CA VAL A 203 9.35 9.10 2.24
C VAL A 203 8.71 10.22 3.06
N LEU A 204 7.99 11.12 2.41
CA LEU A 204 7.27 12.22 3.04
C LEU A 204 5.76 11.92 3.11
N ASP A 205 5.17 12.17 4.28
CA ASP A 205 3.72 12.17 4.49
C ASP A 205 3.28 13.54 5.06
N PRO A 206 2.64 14.40 4.26
CA PRO A 206 2.22 15.72 4.69
C PRO A 206 0.99 15.70 5.62
N PHE A 207 0.32 14.54 5.78
CA PHE A 207 -0.86 14.35 6.63
C PHE A 207 -0.68 13.09 7.50
N SER A 208 0.37 13.06 8.30
CA SER A 208 0.90 11.86 8.94
C SER A 208 -0.06 11.11 9.86
N GLY A 209 -0.99 11.80 10.50
CA GLY A 209 -2.03 11.21 11.35
C GLY A 209 -1.51 10.19 12.34
N SER A 210 -1.82 8.91 12.09
CA SER A 210 -1.37 7.78 12.91
C SER A 210 0.11 7.40 12.73
N GLY A 211 0.81 8.02 11.79
CA GLY A 211 2.21 7.72 11.46
C GLY A 211 2.41 6.41 10.69
N THR A 212 1.39 5.90 10.00
CA THR A 212 1.49 4.61 9.31
C THR A 212 2.56 4.62 8.23
N THR A 213 2.63 5.69 7.43
CA THR A 213 3.66 5.87 6.39
C THR A 213 5.07 5.81 6.97
N ALA A 214 5.32 6.53 8.08
CA ALA A 214 6.61 6.52 8.76
C ALA A 214 6.97 5.15 9.36
N VAL A 215 5.98 4.46 9.94
CA VAL A 215 6.16 3.09 10.45
C VAL A 215 6.58 2.15 9.34
N VAL A 216 5.90 2.20 8.19
CA VAL A 216 6.21 1.31 7.06
C VAL A 216 7.53 1.69 6.40
N ALA A 217 7.81 2.98 6.21
CA ALA A 217 9.10 3.46 5.71
C ALA A 217 10.25 2.92 6.57
N LYS A 218 10.18 3.07 7.89
CA LYS A 218 11.16 2.53 8.83
C LYS A 218 11.29 1.01 8.73
N LYS A 219 10.18 0.28 8.66
CA LYS A 219 10.17 -1.18 8.49
C LYS A 219 10.88 -1.62 7.22
N LEU A 220 10.77 -0.85 6.16
CA LEU A 220 11.36 -1.11 4.86
C LEU A 220 12.73 -0.44 4.67
N ARG A 221 13.35 0.09 5.74
CA ARG A 221 14.67 0.74 5.71
C ARG A 221 14.72 1.99 4.83
N ARG A 222 13.60 2.74 4.79
CA ARG A 222 13.53 4.08 4.22
C ARG A 222 13.60 5.12 5.33
N ASP A 223 14.16 6.26 5.01
CA ASP A 223 14.01 7.44 5.84
C ASP A 223 12.60 8.02 5.70
N TYR A 224 12.14 8.76 6.70
CA TYR A 224 10.79 9.31 6.68
C TYR A 224 10.73 10.73 7.21
N THR A 225 9.72 11.46 6.75
CA THR A 225 9.26 12.72 7.34
C THR A 225 7.73 12.67 7.38
N GLY A 226 7.15 12.87 8.54
CA GLY A 226 5.71 13.10 8.67
C GLY A 226 5.43 14.53 9.10
N ILE A 227 4.31 15.11 8.66
CA ILE A 227 3.83 16.40 9.15
C ILE A 227 2.42 16.20 9.70
N GLU A 228 2.14 16.75 10.88
CA GLU A 228 0.86 16.56 11.57
C GLU A 228 0.52 17.78 12.43
N MET A 229 -0.68 18.33 12.29
CA MET A 229 -1.12 19.52 13.00
C MET A 229 -1.39 19.27 14.49
N SER A 230 -1.86 18.06 14.86
CA SER A 230 -2.20 17.71 16.23
C SER A 230 -0.99 17.23 17.02
N LYS A 231 -0.59 17.99 18.04
CA LYS A 231 0.46 17.57 19.00
C LYS A 231 0.16 16.21 19.65
N SER A 232 -1.13 15.88 19.84
CA SER A 232 -1.53 14.60 20.43
C SER A 232 -1.27 13.44 19.48
N TYR A 233 -1.53 13.63 18.18
CA TYR A 233 -1.25 12.63 17.15
C TYR A 233 0.25 12.48 16.89
N VAL A 234 1.01 13.57 16.89
CA VAL A 234 2.48 13.53 16.82
C VAL A 234 3.05 12.61 17.91
N LYS A 235 2.67 12.83 19.19
CA LYS A 235 3.16 12.00 20.30
C LYS A 235 2.77 10.51 20.15
N LYS A 236 1.55 10.23 19.66
CA LYS A 236 1.08 8.85 19.44
C LYS A 236 1.85 8.18 18.31
N SER A 237 2.07 8.87 17.20
CA SER A 237 2.81 8.35 16.04
C SER A 237 4.29 8.13 16.39
N GLU A 238 4.95 9.06 17.09
CA GLU A 238 6.33 8.89 17.57
C GLU A 238 6.46 7.65 18.47
N LYS A 239 5.55 7.47 19.44
CA LYS A 239 5.53 6.27 20.29
C LYS A 239 5.35 5.00 19.48
N ARG A 240 4.47 5.00 18.47
CA ARG A 240 4.27 3.87 17.56
C ARG A 240 5.53 3.56 16.75
N ILE A 241 6.19 4.58 16.21
CA ILE A 241 7.43 4.44 15.43
C ILE A 241 8.58 3.91 16.32
N GLN A 242 8.67 4.36 17.56
CA GLN A 242 9.66 3.85 18.52
C GLN A 242 9.42 2.39 18.87
N SER A 243 8.16 1.98 19.06
CA SER A 243 7.77 0.59 19.39
C SER A 243 7.90 -0.39 18.22
N CYS A 244 7.95 0.13 17.01
CA CYS A 244 8.18 -0.65 15.79
C CYS A 244 9.62 -1.10 15.70
N GLY A 245 10.34 -1.62 16.61
CA GLY A 245 11.73 -2.10 16.55
C GLY A 245 12.46 -1.85 15.24
N ASN A 246 13.73 -1.58 15.27
CA ASN A 246 14.54 -1.61 14.06
C ASN A 246 14.43 -3.03 13.50
N LEU A 247 13.91 -3.15 12.28
CA LEU A 247 14.03 -4.38 11.50
C LEU A 247 15.49 -4.51 11.03
N GLY A 248 16.41 -4.29 11.96
CA GLY A 248 17.82 -4.51 11.75
C GLY A 248 18.08 -6.00 11.60
N ILE A 249 18.88 -6.35 10.62
CA ILE A 249 19.61 -7.58 10.59
C ILE A 249 20.56 -7.55 11.80
N GLU A 250 20.07 -7.84 12.99
CA GLU A 250 20.92 -8.13 14.12
C GLU A 250 21.37 -9.58 14.00
N GLY A 251 22.65 -9.76 13.79
CA GLY A 251 23.44 -10.90 14.19
C GLY A 251 23.17 -12.22 13.49
N GLU A 252 24.18 -12.74 12.90
CA GLU A 252 24.32 -14.03 12.22
C GLU A 252 24.01 -15.29 13.05
N SER A 253 23.28 -15.23 14.17
CA SER A 253 23.01 -16.42 14.97
C SER A 253 21.53 -16.76 15.06
N GLN A 254 21.21 -17.89 14.43
CA GLN A 254 19.94 -18.62 14.49
C GLN A 254 18.76 -18.01 13.71
N ARG A 255 18.51 -18.63 12.55
CA ARG A 255 17.36 -18.43 11.66
C ARG A 255 16.02 -18.72 12.34
N LYS A 256 15.61 -17.86 13.27
CA LYS A 256 14.25 -17.81 13.75
C LYS A 256 13.49 -16.84 12.85
N TRP A 257 12.27 -17.22 12.47
CA TRP A 257 11.30 -16.32 11.87
C TRP A 257 11.20 -15.05 12.73
N ASN A 258 11.75 -13.96 12.24
CA ASN A 258 11.69 -12.68 12.90
C ASN A 258 10.40 -11.95 12.51
N THR A 259 10.09 -10.86 13.18
CA THR A 259 8.87 -10.08 12.94
C THR A 259 8.78 -9.55 11.50
N GLN A 260 9.91 -9.25 10.86
CA GLN A 260 9.96 -8.82 9.45
C GLN A 260 9.51 -9.94 8.52
N PHE A 261 10.10 -11.12 8.66
CA PHE A 261 9.77 -12.30 7.84
C PHE A 261 8.30 -12.69 8.01
N GLU A 262 7.78 -12.64 9.24
CA GLU A 262 6.36 -12.89 9.48
C GLU A 262 5.46 -11.85 8.81
N THR A 263 5.84 -10.59 8.86
CA THR A 263 5.08 -9.48 8.26
C THR A 263 5.07 -9.58 6.75
N GLU A 264 6.26 -9.74 6.12
CA GLU A 264 6.38 -9.89 4.67
C GLU A 264 5.70 -11.14 4.14
N LEU A 265 5.77 -12.26 4.89
CA LEU A 265 5.10 -13.49 4.50
C LEU A 265 3.56 -13.32 4.48
N LYS A 266 2.99 -12.62 5.47
CA LYS A 266 1.56 -12.33 5.52
C LYS A 266 1.14 -11.41 4.39
N TRP A 267 1.90 -10.36 4.13
CA TRP A 267 1.63 -9.45 3.03
C TRP A 267 1.67 -10.18 1.68
N LEU A 268 2.74 -10.93 1.42
CA LEU A 268 2.89 -11.70 0.20
C LEU A 268 1.76 -12.72 0.02
N TYR A 269 1.34 -13.39 1.11
CA TYR A 269 0.25 -14.36 1.08
C TYR A 269 -1.07 -13.73 0.65
N HIS A 270 -1.43 -12.58 1.23
CA HIS A 270 -2.67 -11.88 0.90
C HIS A 270 -2.64 -11.29 -0.51
N GLU A 271 -1.53 -10.73 -0.93
CA GLU A 271 -1.36 -10.13 -2.26
C GLU A 271 -1.42 -11.17 -3.40
N ASN A 272 -0.87 -12.35 -3.18
CA ASN A 272 -0.92 -13.41 -4.19
C ASN A 272 -2.23 -14.21 -4.19
N LYS A 273 -3.05 -14.10 -3.13
CA LYS A 273 -4.36 -14.75 -3.00
C LYS A 273 -4.35 -16.28 -3.28
N VAL A 274 -3.22 -16.93 -3.01
CA VAL A 274 -3.06 -18.36 -3.20
C VAL A 274 -3.28 -19.09 -1.88
N PRO A 275 -4.32 -19.95 -1.75
CA PRO A 275 -4.58 -20.71 -0.53
C PRO A 275 -3.41 -21.59 -0.13
N THR A 276 -3.20 -21.77 1.19
CA THR A 276 -2.13 -22.63 1.72
C THR A 276 -2.20 -24.06 1.21
N GLU A 277 -3.40 -24.59 0.98
CA GLU A 277 -3.60 -25.90 0.40
C GLU A 277 -3.08 -25.97 -1.03
N GLN A 278 -3.37 -24.96 -1.86
CA GLN A 278 -2.90 -24.91 -3.22
C GLN A 278 -1.36 -24.76 -3.28
N LEU A 279 -0.77 -23.93 -2.40
CA LEU A 279 0.69 -23.83 -2.29
C LEU A 279 1.33 -25.16 -1.86
N ARG A 280 0.68 -25.89 -0.94
CA ARG A 280 1.18 -27.20 -0.48
C ARG A 280 1.15 -28.26 -1.60
N ASP A 281 0.08 -28.26 -2.38
CA ASP A 281 -0.21 -29.32 -3.35
C ASP A 281 0.40 -29.02 -4.74
N ASP A 282 0.88 -27.78 -4.99
CA ASP A 282 1.53 -27.36 -6.23
C ASP A 282 2.98 -26.89 -5.99
N PRO A 283 3.98 -27.75 -6.25
CA PRO A 283 5.40 -27.42 -6.03
C PRO A 283 5.90 -26.24 -6.87
N ILE A 284 5.32 -26.00 -8.05
CA ILE A 284 5.72 -24.89 -8.92
C ILE A 284 5.28 -23.57 -8.30
N LEU A 285 4.00 -23.48 -7.89
CA LEU A 285 3.48 -22.30 -7.22
C LEU A 285 4.22 -22.03 -5.90
N LEU A 286 4.52 -23.07 -5.15
CA LEU A 286 5.26 -22.92 -3.89
C LEU A 286 6.69 -22.40 -4.14
N THR A 287 7.35 -22.86 -5.18
CA THR A 287 8.68 -22.38 -5.56
C THR A 287 8.63 -20.89 -5.95
N LEU A 288 7.70 -20.51 -6.82
CA LEU A 288 7.49 -19.11 -7.22
C LEU A 288 7.17 -18.21 -6.03
N PHE A 289 6.32 -18.67 -5.14
CA PHE A 289 5.98 -17.93 -3.91
C PHE A 289 7.22 -17.74 -3.02
N THR A 290 8.04 -18.76 -2.90
CA THR A 290 9.29 -18.73 -2.10
C THR A 290 10.32 -17.79 -2.71
N GLU A 291 10.50 -17.80 -4.03
CA GLU A 291 11.39 -16.87 -4.75
C GLU A 291 10.97 -15.42 -4.52
N LYS A 292 9.66 -15.12 -4.64
CA LYS A 292 9.11 -13.79 -4.34
C LYS A 292 9.35 -13.36 -2.89
N PHE A 293 9.15 -14.26 -1.96
CA PHE A 293 9.43 -13.98 -0.55
C PHE A 293 10.90 -13.63 -0.33
N ASN A 294 11.81 -14.45 -0.85
CA ASN A 294 13.26 -14.22 -0.72
C ASN A 294 13.69 -12.88 -1.35
N LYS A 295 13.14 -12.51 -2.52
CA LYS A 295 13.38 -11.18 -3.13
C LYS A 295 12.93 -10.02 -2.23
N ARG A 296 11.79 -10.15 -1.54
CA ARG A 296 11.25 -9.09 -0.67
C ARG A 296 12.04 -8.89 0.62
N VAL A 297 12.50 -9.96 1.21
CA VAL A 297 13.27 -9.87 2.46
C VAL A 297 14.74 -9.50 2.25
N GLY A 298 15.16 -9.37 0.98
CA GLY A 298 16.50 -8.92 0.60
C GLY A 298 17.53 -10.04 0.50
N GLU A 299 18.80 -9.69 0.26
CA GLU A 299 19.88 -10.66 0.17
C GLU A 299 20.09 -11.37 1.50
N ILE A 300 19.67 -12.62 1.55
CA ILE A 300 19.92 -13.53 2.67
C ILE A 300 21.06 -14.45 2.25
N LYS A 301 22.13 -14.56 3.04
CA LYS A 301 23.25 -15.50 2.81
C LYS A 301 22.78 -16.93 2.46
N ASN A 302 21.60 -17.31 2.99
CA ASN A 302 20.95 -18.58 2.71
C ASN A 302 19.44 -18.34 2.54
N PRO A 303 18.94 -18.25 1.32
CA PRO A 303 17.52 -18.05 1.07
C PRO A 303 16.68 -19.19 1.65
N LEU A 304 15.48 -18.84 2.13
CA LEU A 304 14.56 -19.82 2.67
C LEU A 304 14.11 -20.80 1.57
N GLN A 305 13.96 -22.06 1.97
CA GLN A 305 13.52 -23.12 1.08
C GLN A 305 11.98 -23.22 1.06
N PRO A 306 11.37 -23.72 -0.03
CA PRO A 306 9.92 -23.90 -0.13
C PRO A 306 9.30 -24.64 1.06
N THR A 307 9.95 -25.69 1.53
CA THR A 307 9.52 -26.50 2.69
C THR A 307 9.45 -25.69 3.99
N GLN A 308 10.35 -24.73 4.18
CA GLN A 308 10.36 -23.85 5.34
C GLN A 308 9.21 -22.84 5.28
N ILE A 309 8.97 -22.26 4.10
CA ILE A 309 7.88 -21.31 3.85
C ILE A 309 6.53 -21.98 4.09
N ILE A 310 6.25 -23.11 3.46
CA ILE A 310 4.95 -23.77 3.59
C ILE A 310 4.68 -24.25 5.02
N LYS A 311 5.69 -24.79 5.69
CA LYS A 311 5.60 -25.21 7.10
C LYS A 311 5.20 -24.03 7.98
N HIS A 312 5.83 -22.88 7.80
CA HIS A 312 5.55 -21.67 8.59
C HIS A 312 4.16 -21.08 8.26
N LEU A 313 3.76 -21.05 7.00
CA LEU A 313 2.43 -20.62 6.58
C LEU A 313 1.33 -21.48 7.24
N ILE A 314 1.48 -22.81 7.23
CA ILE A 314 0.54 -23.72 7.88
C ILE A 314 0.47 -23.46 9.39
N GLN A 315 1.61 -23.28 10.07
CA GLN A 315 1.64 -22.96 11.49
C GLN A 315 0.97 -21.62 11.80
N THR A 316 1.26 -20.58 11.01
CA THR A 316 0.69 -19.24 11.17
C THR A 316 -0.82 -19.25 10.94
N ARG A 317 -1.31 -20.05 9.99
CA ARG A 317 -2.74 -20.26 9.76
C ARG A 317 -3.42 -20.99 10.92
N LYS A 318 -2.85 -22.10 11.40
CA LYS A 318 -3.38 -22.86 12.56
C LYS A 318 -3.47 -22.00 13.82
N SER A 319 -2.56 -21.05 14.00
CA SER A 319 -2.59 -20.10 15.14
C SER A 319 -3.56 -18.92 14.93
N GLY A 320 -4.31 -18.87 13.83
CA GLY A 320 -5.23 -17.77 13.49
C GLY A 320 -4.53 -16.45 13.12
N LYS A 321 -3.21 -16.45 13.00
CA LYS A 321 -2.41 -15.22 12.76
C LYS A 321 -2.32 -14.82 11.29
N LEU A 322 -2.65 -15.73 10.35
CA LEU A 322 -2.52 -15.46 8.92
C LEU A 322 -3.72 -14.67 8.36
N GLY A 323 -4.89 -14.80 8.97
CA GLY A 323 -6.14 -14.26 8.42
C GLY A 323 -6.72 -15.12 7.28
N ALA A 324 -7.97 -14.85 6.91
CA ALA A 324 -8.61 -15.49 5.78
C ALA A 324 -8.23 -14.75 4.49
N LEU A 325 -7.95 -15.49 3.42
CA LEU A 325 -7.94 -14.89 2.08
C LEU A 325 -9.35 -14.42 1.75
N ARG A 326 -9.48 -13.26 1.13
CA ARG A 326 -10.73 -12.85 0.52
C ARG A 326 -11.07 -13.87 -0.55
N SER A 327 -12.13 -14.66 -0.32
CA SER A 327 -12.60 -15.61 -1.32
C SER A 327 -13.12 -14.84 -2.52
N ASP A 328 -12.58 -15.09 -3.69
CA ASP A 328 -13.26 -14.79 -4.93
C ASP A 328 -14.63 -15.50 -4.84
N SER A 329 -15.72 -14.75 -4.80
CA SER A 329 -17.10 -15.28 -4.77
C SER A 329 -17.40 -16.20 -5.97
N ILE A 330 -16.55 -16.16 -6.99
CA ILE A 330 -16.57 -16.98 -8.20
C ILE A 330 -16.08 -18.41 -7.95
N SER A 331 -15.13 -18.64 -7.04
CA SER A 331 -14.56 -19.99 -6.84
C SER A 331 -15.49 -20.97 -6.14
N LYS A 332 -16.51 -20.50 -5.44
CA LYS A 332 -17.55 -21.37 -4.85
C LYS A 332 -18.59 -21.84 -5.87
N LYS A 333 -18.87 -21.04 -6.92
CA LYS A 333 -19.79 -21.45 -8.00
C LYS A 333 -19.17 -22.47 -8.96
N MET A 334 -17.85 -22.44 -9.19
CA MET A 334 -17.16 -23.34 -10.12
C MET A 334 -16.99 -24.78 -9.63
N LYS A 335 -17.17 -25.06 -8.33
CA LYS A 335 -17.11 -26.45 -7.84
C LYS A 335 -18.39 -27.26 -8.11
N ASN A 336 -19.47 -26.61 -8.53
CA ASN A 336 -20.78 -27.22 -8.73
C ASN A 336 -21.35 -27.16 -10.18
N SER A 337 -20.59 -26.61 -11.15
CA SER A 337 -21.02 -26.60 -12.54
C SER A 337 -20.07 -27.42 -13.40
N ASN A 338 -20.63 -28.36 -14.16
CA ASN A 338 -19.93 -29.18 -15.14
C ASN A 338 -19.28 -28.30 -16.22
N HIS A 339 -18.10 -28.68 -16.66
CA HIS A 339 -17.19 -27.93 -17.55
C HIS A 339 -17.80 -27.47 -18.89
N GLU A 340 -18.96 -27.99 -19.29
CA GLU A 340 -19.58 -27.73 -20.60
C GLU A 340 -20.50 -26.50 -20.66
N GLU A 341 -21.04 -26.02 -19.53
CA GLU A 341 -21.98 -24.89 -19.56
C GLU A 341 -21.29 -23.49 -19.58
N MET A 342 -19.99 -23.43 -19.33
CA MET A 342 -19.27 -22.13 -19.20
C MET A 342 -18.83 -21.50 -20.52
N LEU A 343 -18.90 -22.22 -21.64
CA LEU A 343 -18.43 -21.68 -22.94
C LEU A 343 -19.45 -20.79 -23.64
N TRP A 344 -20.70 -20.79 -23.21
CA TRP A 344 -21.79 -20.02 -23.84
C TRP A 344 -22.07 -18.64 -23.20
N GLU A 345 -21.69 -18.43 -21.95
CA GLU A 345 -21.99 -17.18 -21.26
C GLU A 345 -20.95 -16.06 -21.44
N THR A 346 -19.77 -16.34 -21.98
CA THR A 346 -18.70 -15.34 -22.09
C THR A 346 -18.65 -14.57 -23.42
N GLY A 347 -19.46 -14.93 -24.42
CA GLY A 347 -19.67 -14.14 -25.65
C GLY A 347 -18.41 -13.80 -26.46
N ILE A 348 -17.27 -14.43 -26.21
CA ILE A 348 -16.03 -14.19 -26.94
C ILE A 348 -15.93 -15.19 -28.09
N VAL A 349 -16.50 -14.83 -29.23
CA VAL A 349 -16.17 -15.44 -30.51
C VAL A 349 -14.83 -14.88 -30.95
N MET A 350 -13.81 -15.69 -30.95
CA MET A 350 -12.57 -15.37 -31.64
C MET A 350 -12.82 -15.33 -33.16
N LYS A 351 -12.61 -14.19 -33.76
CA LYS A 351 -12.26 -14.06 -35.18
C LYS A 351 -10.76 -13.91 -35.31
#